data_24d9e3ed3d81004109daa68de547accf
#
_entry.id   24d9e3ed3d81004109daa68de547accf
#
_cell.length_a   1.000
_cell.length_b   1.000
_cell.length_c   1.000
_cell.angle_alpha   90.00
_cell.angle_beta   90.00
_cell.angle_gamma   90.00
#
_symmetry.space_group_name_H-M   'P 1'
#
loop_
_entity.id
_entity.type
_entity.pdbx_description
1 polymer ?
#
loop_
_entity_poly.entity_id
_entity_poly.type
_entity_poly.pdbx_seq_one_letter_code
_entity_poly.pdbx_strand_id
1 'polypeptide(L)'
;YLNGDVMKNEETGRISYYTSKREVVYTSLMMCENAPQEWQNVPAENIRRFQKSVRYKRADNKEAALEKFKLTFQKQRLWNEVLKTEKSADAQLGRSFEFSLPKEWSRQEQIDYTTEYIQKTFVDKGMCADWSIHDKGDGNPHVHLLVTMRPFNPDHSWGNKEIKDWDFVRDENGNTVVDESHPDWWQDKKNPDRHGIRIPVLDENGVQKVGARNRKQWKRVLTDATGWNNPKNCELWRSEWANVCNAHLKVENHIDHRSYARQGKLEIPTIHEGADARKIDEKFQNGQTSSASWKVEENQIIKRQNALLNKIQISFGKVSGALTQWKERLDDIRRKPGSHSHDGDNDKSDRGTAESYCRDGTGIAGTGSTAPVFSGAEQEFKKLKQRIILSLIHISEPTRLRCIS
;
A
#
# COMPACT_ATOMS: atom_id res chain seq x y z
N TYR A 1 -24.02 5.49 -3.52
CA TYR A 1 -23.52 4.30 -2.82
C TYR A 1 -22.83 4.64 -1.49
N LEU A 2 -21.84 5.55 -1.47
CA LEU A 2 -21.04 5.83 -0.27
C LEU A 2 -21.81 6.55 0.85
N ASN A 3 -22.66 7.46 0.51
CA ASN A 3 -23.34 8.37 1.47
C ASN A 3 -24.65 7.84 2.07
N GLY A 4 -25.06 6.62 1.76
CA GLY A 4 -26.30 6.05 2.27
C GLY A 4 -27.57 6.81 1.86
N ASP A 5 -27.60 7.41 0.67
CA ASP A 5 -28.71 8.21 0.17
C ASP A 5 -29.28 7.69 -1.15
N VAL A 6 -30.26 8.40 -1.69
CA VAL A 6 -30.90 8.08 -2.98
C VAL A 6 -30.11 8.72 -4.11
N MET A 7 -29.71 7.94 -5.09
CA MET A 7 -28.95 8.39 -6.25
C MET A 7 -29.74 8.14 -7.53
N LYS A 8 -29.79 9.14 -8.42
CA LYS A 8 -30.45 9.05 -9.71
C LYS A 8 -29.42 9.13 -10.83
N ASN A 9 -29.42 8.13 -11.71
CA ASN A 9 -28.72 8.21 -12.98
C ASN A 9 -29.58 9.01 -13.96
N GLU A 10 -29.07 10.14 -14.45
CA GLU A 10 -29.84 11.05 -15.32
C GLU A 10 -30.01 10.49 -16.73
N GLU A 11 -29.07 9.69 -17.23
CA GLU A 11 -29.11 9.13 -18.56
C GLU A 11 -30.17 8.02 -18.66
N THR A 12 -30.15 7.09 -17.70
CA THR A 12 -31.07 5.93 -17.70
C THR A 12 -32.35 6.16 -16.92
N GLY A 13 -32.43 7.25 -16.16
CA GLY A 13 -33.53 7.52 -15.23
C GLY A 13 -33.60 6.60 -14.02
N ARG A 14 -32.66 5.63 -13.90
CA ARG A 14 -32.64 4.64 -12.80
C ARG A 14 -32.38 5.34 -11.47
N ILE A 15 -33.19 4.98 -10.47
CA ILE A 15 -33.01 5.44 -9.09
C ILE A 15 -32.49 4.27 -8.25
N SER A 16 -31.41 4.50 -7.51
CA SER A 16 -30.82 3.56 -6.58
C SER A 16 -30.97 4.06 -5.15
N TYR A 17 -31.42 3.18 -4.26
CA TYR A 17 -31.70 3.50 -2.87
C TYR A 17 -30.63 2.84 -1.97
N TYR A 18 -29.86 3.65 -1.25
CA TYR A 18 -28.82 3.18 -0.32
C TYR A 18 -29.14 3.58 1.14
N THR A 19 -30.38 3.94 1.41
CA THR A 19 -30.85 4.49 2.70
C THR A 19 -30.82 3.49 3.86
N SER A 20 -30.64 2.20 3.58
CA SER A 20 -30.46 1.15 4.60
C SER A 20 -29.09 1.14 5.26
N LYS A 21 -28.11 1.89 4.72
CA LYS A 21 -26.76 1.98 5.27
C LYS A 21 -26.74 2.92 6.49
N ARG A 22 -26.91 2.35 7.67
CA ARG A 22 -26.89 3.10 8.95
C ARG A 22 -25.49 3.38 9.48
N GLU A 23 -24.49 2.67 8.96
CA GLU A 23 -23.10 2.77 9.36
C GLU A 23 -22.37 4.03 8.83
N VAL A 24 -23.00 4.83 7.96
CA VAL A 24 -22.41 6.07 7.44
C VAL A 24 -22.51 7.17 8.49
N VAL A 25 -21.40 7.51 9.12
CA VAL A 25 -21.32 8.50 10.19
C VAL A 25 -20.86 9.89 9.73
N TYR A 26 -20.16 9.93 8.60
CA TYR A 26 -19.72 11.16 7.95
C TYR A 26 -19.64 10.99 6.44
N THR A 27 -19.85 12.06 5.69
CA THR A 27 -19.72 12.05 4.23
C THR A 27 -19.35 13.44 3.72
N SER A 28 -18.48 13.50 2.70
CA SER A 28 -18.00 14.74 2.12
C SER A 28 -17.75 14.60 0.61
N LEU A 29 -17.67 15.74 -0.05
CA LEU A 29 -17.24 15.87 -1.45
C LEU A 29 -16.19 16.99 -1.52
N MET A 30 -15.04 16.67 -2.07
CA MET A 30 -13.95 17.62 -2.28
C MET A 30 -13.73 17.76 -3.77
N MET A 31 -13.83 18.99 -4.26
CA MET A 31 -13.64 19.31 -5.68
C MET A 31 -12.23 19.85 -5.88
N CYS A 32 -11.54 19.40 -6.94
CA CYS A 32 -10.25 19.95 -7.31
C CYS A 32 -10.37 21.37 -7.87
N GLU A 33 -9.27 22.11 -7.90
CA GLU A 33 -9.22 23.52 -8.28
C GLU A 33 -9.88 23.81 -9.63
N ASN A 34 -9.59 23.00 -10.65
CA ASN A 34 -10.10 23.20 -12.00
C ASN A 34 -11.50 22.60 -12.23
N ALA A 35 -12.14 22.02 -11.21
CA ALA A 35 -13.51 21.54 -11.36
C ALA A 35 -14.49 22.70 -11.54
N PRO A 36 -15.60 22.54 -12.33
CA PRO A 36 -16.56 23.59 -12.55
C PRO A 36 -17.18 24.09 -11.24
N GLN A 37 -17.03 25.38 -10.95
CA GLN A 37 -17.53 26.00 -9.72
C GLN A 37 -19.06 25.91 -9.58
N GLU A 38 -19.77 25.96 -10.69
CA GLU A 38 -21.23 25.83 -10.72
C GLU A 38 -21.73 24.46 -10.23
N TRP A 39 -20.85 23.42 -10.19
CA TRP A 39 -21.25 22.10 -9.68
C TRP A 39 -21.38 22.08 -8.17
N GLN A 40 -20.75 23.03 -7.49
CA GLN A 40 -20.89 23.20 -6.05
C GLN A 40 -22.21 23.92 -5.68
N ASN A 41 -22.85 24.57 -6.64
CA ASN A 41 -24.07 25.31 -6.43
C ASN A 41 -25.31 24.43 -6.66
N VAL A 42 -26.21 24.44 -5.69
CA VAL A 42 -27.53 23.80 -5.82
C VAL A 42 -28.54 24.84 -6.27
N PRO A 43 -29.24 24.68 -7.40
CA PRO A 43 -30.21 25.64 -7.87
C PRO A 43 -31.31 25.90 -6.84
N ALA A 44 -31.68 27.16 -6.66
CA ALA A 44 -32.70 27.57 -5.68
C ALA A 44 -34.05 26.85 -5.85
N GLU A 45 -34.38 26.47 -7.07
CA GLU A 45 -35.59 25.69 -7.37
C GLU A 45 -35.52 24.29 -6.73
N ASN A 46 -34.36 23.61 -6.84
CA ASN A 46 -34.17 22.30 -6.24
C ASN A 46 -34.23 22.35 -4.72
N ILE A 47 -33.65 23.41 -4.12
CA ILE A 47 -33.77 23.66 -2.68
C ILE A 47 -35.23 23.83 -2.27
N ARG A 48 -35.98 24.72 -2.96
CA ARG A 48 -37.42 24.95 -2.68
C ARG A 48 -38.26 23.68 -2.85
N ARG A 49 -37.95 22.87 -3.88
CA ARG A 49 -38.60 21.56 -4.11
C ARG A 49 -38.34 20.59 -2.96
N PHE A 50 -37.08 20.51 -2.52
CA PHE A 50 -36.72 19.67 -1.37
C PHE A 50 -37.42 20.13 -0.10
N GLN A 51 -37.45 21.42 0.20
CA GLN A 51 -38.12 21.99 1.38
C GLN A 51 -39.65 21.71 1.42
N LYS A 52 -40.27 21.50 0.25
CA LYS A 52 -41.68 21.08 0.16
C LYS A 52 -41.85 19.57 0.36
N SER A 53 -40.78 18.76 0.32
CA SER A 53 -40.86 17.31 0.42
C SER A 53 -41.23 16.82 1.82
N VAL A 54 -41.81 15.62 1.89
CA VAL A 54 -42.13 14.93 3.15
C VAL A 54 -40.86 14.67 3.97
N ARG A 55 -39.75 14.36 3.30
CA ARG A 55 -38.44 14.09 3.93
C ARG A 55 -37.95 15.31 4.72
N TYR A 56 -38.01 16.50 4.13
CA TYR A 56 -37.62 17.74 4.82
C TYR A 56 -38.58 18.09 5.95
N LYS A 57 -39.88 17.96 5.71
CA LYS A 57 -40.93 18.29 6.71
C LYS A 57 -40.82 17.42 7.97
N ARG A 58 -40.42 16.14 7.82
CA ARG A 58 -40.28 15.16 8.91
C ARG A 58 -38.89 15.16 9.55
N ALA A 59 -37.93 15.93 9.03
CA ALA A 59 -36.58 15.98 9.59
C ALA A 59 -36.60 16.70 10.95
N ASP A 60 -35.98 16.10 11.95
CA ASP A 60 -35.81 16.68 13.28
C ASP A 60 -34.89 17.92 13.22
N ASN A 61 -33.80 17.83 12.49
CA ASN A 61 -32.91 18.95 12.19
C ASN A 61 -33.01 19.31 10.70
N LYS A 62 -33.67 20.42 10.41
CA LYS A 62 -33.94 20.89 9.05
C LYS A 62 -32.68 21.41 8.35
N GLU A 63 -31.79 22.04 9.09
CA GLU A 63 -30.54 22.55 8.57
C GLU A 63 -29.61 21.39 8.14
N ALA A 64 -29.41 20.41 9.00
CA ALA A 64 -28.64 19.20 8.66
C ALA A 64 -29.25 18.43 7.47
N ALA A 65 -30.60 18.35 7.40
CA ALA A 65 -31.30 17.73 6.28
C ALA A 65 -31.08 18.49 4.97
N LEU A 66 -31.04 19.83 5.02
CA LEU A 66 -30.77 20.67 3.86
C LEU A 66 -29.31 20.54 3.38
N GLU A 67 -28.35 20.57 4.30
CA GLU A 67 -26.91 20.38 3.96
C GLU A 67 -26.68 18.99 3.38
N LYS A 68 -27.24 17.95 3.96
CA LYS A 68 -27.20 16.60 3.40
C LYS A 68 -27.80 16.54 1.98
N PHE A 69 -28.92 17.22 1.74
CA PHE A 69 -29.51 17.29 0.41
C PHE A 69 -28.60 18.00 -0.59
N LYS A 70 -28.01 19.14 -0.22
CA LYS A 70 -27.08 19.88 -1.08
C LYS A 70 -25.88 19.01 -1.44
N LEU A 71 -25.29 18.37 -0.47
CA LEU A 71 -24.15 17.47 -0.68
C LEU A 71 -24.51 16.30 -1.61
N THR A 72 -25.67 15.65 -1.40
CA THR A 72 -26.15 14.57 -2.25
C THR A 72 -26.35 15.05 -3.69
N PHE A 73 -26.92 16.25 -3.87
CA PHE A 73 -27.12 16.85 -5.19
C PHE A 73 -25.77 17.09 -5.91
N GLN A 74 -24.79 17.64 -5.21
CA GLN A 74 -23.44 17.87 -5.75
C GLN A 74 -22.76 16.56 -6.17
N LYS A 75 -22.81 15.54 -5.32
CA LYS A 75 -22.28 14.20 -5.64
C LYS A 75 -22.97 13.59 -6.85
N GLN A 76 -24.30 13.66 -6.92
CA GLN A 76 -25.03 13.19 -8.10
C GLN A 76 -24.60 13.91 -9.37
N ARG A 77 -24.42 15.24 -9.31
CA ARG A 77 -23.99 16.02 -10.45
C ARG A 77 -22.61 15.57 -10.95
N LEU A 78 -21.63 15.50 -10.04
CA LEU A 78 -20.29 15.04 -10.39
C LEU A 78 -20.33 13.67 -11.10
N TRP A 79 -20.97 12.68 -10.49
CA TRP A 79 -20.96 11.32 -11.03
C TRP A 79 -21.82 11.15 -12.30
N ASN A 80 -22.87 11.92 -12.44
CA ASN A 80 -23.62 11.94 -13.72
C ASN A 80 -22.79 12.58 -14.85
N GLU A 81 -22.02 13.63 -14.58
CA GLU A 81 -21.12 14.23 -15.58
C GLU A 81 -19.97 13.29 -15.95
N VAL A 82 -19.42 12.53 -14.99
CA VAL A 82 -18.48 11.45 -15.27
C VAL A 82 -19.11 10.41 -16.21
N LEU A 83 -20.31 9.93 -15.93
CA LEU A 83 -21.02 8.95 -16.77
C LEU A 83 -21.28 9.48 -18.18
N LYS A 84 -21.68 10.74 -18.32
CA LYS A 84 -21.88 11.38 -19.65
C LYS A 84 -20.59 11.47 -20.47
N THR A 85 -19.45 11.60 -19.79
CA THR A 85 -18.15 11.75 -20.43
C THR A 85 -17.51 10.40 -20.79
N GLU A 86 -17.66 9.42 -19.92
CA GLU A 86 -17.08 8.08 -20.04
C GLU A 86 -18.04 7.13 -20.78
N LYS A 87 -18.02 7.20 -22.11
CA LYS A 87 -18.99 6.49 -22.99
C LYS A 87 -18.61 5.06 -23.35
N SER A 88 -17.34 4.66 -23.19
CA SER A 88 -16.91 3.30 -23.50
C SER A 88 -17.47 2.32 -22.46
N ALA A 89 -17.86 1.13 -22.92
CA ALA A 89 -18.34 0.08 -22.03
C ALA A 89 -17.29 -0.33 -20.96
N ASP A 90 -16.01 -0.23 -21.33
CA ASP A 90 -14.86 -0.55 -20.45
C ASP A 90 -14.27 0.69 -19.76
N ALA A 91 -14.98 1.83 -19.80
CA ALA A 91 -14.47 3.05 -19.23
C ALA A 91 -14.34 2.95 -17.70
N GLN A 92 -13.18 3.29 -17.20
CA GLN A 92 -12.95 3.46 -15.78
C GLN A 92 -13.63 4.76 -15.30
N LEU A 93 -14.73 4.63 -14.55
CA LEU A 93 -15.52 5.76 -14.06
C LEU A 93 -14.87 6.47 -12.88
N GLY A 94 -14.25 5.71 -11.99
CA GLY A 94 -13.60 6.21 -10.78
C GLY A 94 -12.70 5.16 -10.18
N ARG A 95 -11.87 5.57 -9.23
CA ARG A 95 -11.04 4.65 -8.44
C ARG A 95 -11.51 4.64 -7.00
N SER A 96 -11.79 3.45 -6.50
CA SER A 96 -12.24 3.24 -5.14
C SER A 96 -11.08 2.85 -4.22
N PHE A 97 -11.08 3.42 -3.03
CA PHE A 97 -10.18 3.08 -1.94
C PHE A 97 -10.99 2.75 -0.69
N GLU A 98 -10.49 1.82 0.07
CA GLU A 98 -10.97 1.52 1.41
C GLU A 98 -9.78 1.43 2.35
N PHE A 99 -9.81 2.15 3.46
CA PHE A 99 -8.75 2.13 4.45
C PHE A 99 -9.29 2.35 5.86
N SER A 100 -8.69 1.64 6.82
CA SER A 100 -9.08 1.72 8.22
C SER A 100 -8.59 3.02 8.86
N LEU A 101 -9.36 3.50 9.84
CA LEU A 101 -9.02 4.64 10.67
C LEU A 101 -8.50 4.17 12.03
N PRO A 102 -7.49 4.84 12.60
CA PRO A 102 -7.09 4.60 13.98
C PRO A 102 -8.26 4.78 14.94
N LYS A 103 -8.49 3.77 15.78
CA LYS A 103 -9.55 3.80 16.81
C LYS A 103 -9.23 4.76 17.96
N GLU A 104 -7.98 5.14 18.09
CA GLU A 104 -7.46 6.07 19.08
C GLU A 104 -7.92 7.51 18.81
N TRP A 105 -8.28 7.80 17.57
CA TRP A 105 -8.72 9.13 17.15
C TRP A 105 -10.20 9.37 17.51
N SER A 106 -10.48 10.57 18.00
CA SER A 106 -11.86 11.06 18.09
C SER A 106 -12.48 11.17 16.69
N ARG A 107 -13.80 11.26 16.61
CA ARG A 107 -14.50 11.42 15.32
C ARG A 107 -14.03 12.67 14.56
N GLN A 108 -13.77 13.77 15.25
CA GLN A 108 -13.30 14.99 14.61
C GLN A 108 -11.89 14.80 14.05
N GLU A 109 -10.98 14.20 14.80
CA GLU A 109 -9.63 13.87 14.32
C GLU A 109 -9.65 12.93 13.11
N GLN A 110 -10.54 11.92 13.12
CA GLN A 110 -10.76 11.04 11.97
C GLN A 110 -11.17 11.83 10.72
N ILE A 111 -12.06 12.83 10.87
CA ILE A 111 -12.49 13.68 9.76
C ILE A 111 -11.34 14.58 9.30
N ASP A 112 -10.68 15.26 10.21
CA ASP A 112 -9.67 16.27 9.89
C ASP A 112 -8.43 15.65 9.21
N TYR A 113 -7.89 14.58 9.77
CA TYR A 113 -6.70 13.91 9.20
C TYR A 113 -7.01 13.16 7.91
N THR A 114 -8.21 12.60 7.78
CA THR A 114 -8.65 12.04 6.50
C THR A 114 -8.81 13.10 5.43
N THR A 115 -9.37 14.27 5.80
CA THR A 115 -9.50 15.41 4.88
C THR A 115 -8.13 15.89 4.42
N GLU A 116 -7.17 16.04 5.34
CA GLU A 116 -5.79 16.42 5.01
C GLU A 116 -5.15 15.43 4.03
N TYR A 117 -5.25 14.13 4.32
CA TYR A 117 -4.74 13.09 3.44
C TYR A 117 -5.35 13.15 2.04
N ILE A 118 -6.67 13.21 1.95
CA ILE A 118 -7.39 13.24 0.66
C ILE A 118 -7.05 14.51 -0.12
N GLN A 119 -6.96 15.66 0.56
CA GLN A 119 -6.61 16.93 -0.07
C GLN A 119 -5.23 16.84 -0.73
N LYS A 120 -4.21 16.51 0.02
CA LYS A 120 -2.81 16.46 -0.47
C LYS A 120 -2.58 15.37 -1.51
N THR A 121 -3.18 14.21 -1.30
CA THR A 121 -2.89 13.00 -2.09
C THR A 121 -3.65 12.95 -3.40
N PHE A 122 -4.88 13.45 -3.43
CA PHE A 122 -5.77 13.31 -4.58
C PHE A 122 -6.28 14.66 -5.11
N VAL A 123 -6.79 15.54 -4.25
CA VAL A 123 -7.46 16.77 -4.69
C VAL A 123 -6.47 17.77 -5.27
N ASP A 124 -5.34 17.98 -4.60
CA ASP A 124 -4.24 18.85 -5.09
C ASP A 124 -3.57 18.28 -6.36
N LYS A 125 -3.79 17.00 -6.67
CA LYS A 125 -3.35 16.36 -7.91
C LYS A 125 -4.39 16.44 -9.04
N GLY A 126 -5.51 17.10 -8.81
CA GLY A 126 -6.55 17.35 -9.80
C GLY A 126 -7.70 16.34 -9.83
N MET A 127 -7.79 15.43 -8.86
CA MET A 127 -8.92 14.50 -8.71
C MET A 127 -10.01 15.12 -7.85
N CYS A 128 -11.28 14.93 -8.18
CA CYS A 128 -12.37 15.16 -7.24
C CYS A 128 -12.57 13.92 -6.39
N ALA A 129 -12.87 14.09 -5.10
CA ALA A 129 -12.96 13.04 -4.11
C ALA A 129 -14.33 13.01 -3.42
N ASP A 130 -15.05 11.91 -3.57
CA ASP A 130 -16.28 11.59 -2.84
C ASP A 130 -15.95 10.54 -1.78
N TRP A 131 -16.12 10.87 -0.51
CA TRP A 131 -15.73 9.95 0.55
C TRP A 131 -16.69 9.96 1.73
N SER A 132 -16.65 8.88 2.50
CA SER A 132 -17.51 8.68 3.67
C SER A 132 -16.80 7.84 4.73
N ILE A 133 -17.04 8.14 5.99
CA ILE A 133 -16.62 7.29 7.11
C ILE A 133 -17.76 6.35 7.45
N HIS A 134 -17.46 5.06 7.49
CA HIS A 134 -18.36 4.03 7.97
C HIS A 134 -17.87 3.53 9.33
N ASP A 135 -18.80 3.41 10.27
CA ASP A 135 -18.53 2.91 11.61
C ASP A 135 -19.77 2.17 12.12
N LYS A 136 -19.61 0.88 12.39
CA LYS A 136 -20.67 0.02 12.95
C LYS A 136 -20.63 -0.06 14.46
N GLY A 137 -19.65 0.62 15.10
CA GLY A 137 -19.39 0.47 16.52
C GLY A 137 -18.67 -0.84 16.88
N ASP A 138 -18.14 -1.56 15.89
CA ASP A 138 -17.41 -2.82 16.06
C ASP A 138 -15.90 -2.62 16.28
N GLY A 139 -15.46 -1.34 16.42
CA GLY A 139 -14.07 -0.97 16.62
C GLY A 139 -13.24 -0.94 15.34
N ASN A 140 -13.87 -0.96 14.17
CA ASN A 140 -13.21 -0.86 12.87
C ASN A 140 -13.80 0.28 12.02
N PRO A 141 -13.67 1.56 12.45
CA PRO A 141 -14.02 2.68 11.61
C PRO A 141 -13.16 2.70 10.36
N HIS A 142 -13.75 2.96 9.20
CA HIS A 142 -13.04 2.94 7.93
C HIS A 142 -13.61 3.94 6.93
N VAL A 143 -12.76 4.35 6.01
CA VAL A 143 -13.11 5.28 4.93
C VAL A 143 -13.38 4.51 3.66
N HIS A 144 -14.48 4.87 3.00
CA HIS A 144 -14.68 4.59 1.59
C HIS A 144 -14.47 5.89 0.81
N LEU A 145 -13.53 5.87 -0.11
CA LEU A 145 -13.17 7.00 -0.97
C LEU A 145 -13.34 6.59 -2.43
N LEU A 146 -13.96 7.45 -3.21
CA LEU A 146 -14.08 7.33 -4.66
C LEU A 146 -13.55 8.60 -5.31
N VAL A 147 -12.54 8.49 -6.18
CA VAL A 147 -11.95 9.62 -6.89
C VAL A 147 -12.18 9.55 -8.38
N THR A 148 -12.24 10.72 -9.02
CA THR A 148 -12.34 10.82 -10.48
C THR A 148 -11.05 10.38 -11.17
N MET A 149 -11.17 9.84 -12.38
CA MET A 149 -10.02 9.34 -13.17
C MET A 149 -9.73 10.18 -14.40
N ARG A 150 -10.42 11.31 -14.57
CA ARG A 150 -10.22 12.27 -15.64
C ARG A 150 -9.88 13.63 -15.02
N PRO A 151 -8.82 14.32 -15.50
CA PRO A 151 -8.47 15.64 -15.02
C PRO A 151 -9.43 16.70 -15.59
N PHE A 152 -9.41 17.87 -14.99
CA PHE A 152 -9.99 19.07 -15.57
C PHE A 152 -8.92 19.94 -16.21
N ASN A 153 -9.24 20.56 -17.33
CA ASN A 153 -8.43 21.62 -17.94
C ASN A 153 -8.61 22.94 -17.17
N PRO A 154 -7.71 23.92 -17.35
CA PRO A 154 -7.85 25.25 -16.74
C PRO A 154 -9.13 26.01 -17.13
N ASP A 155 -9.77 25.65 -18.25
CA ASP A 155 -11.05 26.19 -18.69
C ASP A 155 -12.26 25.45 -18.08
N HIS A 156 -12.02 24.62 -17.07
CA HIS A 156 -13.01 23.80 -16.37
C HIS A 156 -13.65 22.68 -17.23
N SER A 157 -13.20 22.46 -18.45
CA SER A 157 -13.63 21.32 -19.28
C SER A 157 -12.91 20.03 -18.84
N TRP A 158 -13.49 18.87 -19.20
CA TRP A 158 -12.83 17.59 -19.00
C TRP A 158 -11.57 17.47 -19.86
N GLY A 159 -10.45 17.16 -19.23
CA GLY A 159 -9.19 16.82 -19.91
C GLY A 159 -9.16 15.39 -20.43
N ASN A 160 -8.03 14.96 -20.95
CA ASN A 160 -7.84 13.60 -21.48
C ASN A 160 -7.18 12.70 -20.43
N LYS A 161 -7.67 11.45 -20.30
CA LYS A 161 -6.99 10.40 -19.50
C LYS A 161 -5.71 9.94 -20.16
N GLU A 162 -5.73 9.89 -21.50
CA GLU A 162 -4.65 9.36 -22.32
C GLU A 162 -4.28 10.35 -23.41
N ILE A 163 -3.01 10.39 -23.74
CA ILE A 163 -2.47 11.17 -24.85
C ILE A 163 -1.97 10.16 -25.89
N LYS A 164 -2.31 10.41 -27.15
CA LYS A 164 -1.76 9.66 -28.26
C LYS A 164 -0.37 10.21 -28.57
N ASP A 165 0.65 9.50 -28.10
CA ASP A 165 2.05 9.88 -28.28
C ASP A 165 2.75 9.00 -29.31
N TRP A 166 3.98 9.38 -29.68
CA TRP A 166 4.84 8.54 -30.50
C TRP A 166 5.30 7.33 -29.70
N ASP A 167 5.37 6.18 -30.35
CA ASP A 167 6.03 5.01 -29.79
C ASP A 167 7.53 5.11 -30.06
N PHE A 168 8.36 4.97 -29.01
CA PHE A 168 9.79 5.10 -29.08
C PHE A 168 10.49 3.76 -28.86
N VAL A 169 11.68 3.62 -29.46
CA VAL A 169 12.56 2.47 -29.19
C VAL A 169 12.97 2.48 -27.72
N ARG A 170 12.91 1.30 -27.09
CA ARG A 170 13.27 1.12 -25.67
C ARG A 170 14.45 0.17 -25.55
N ASP A 171 15.27 0.38 -24.51
CA ASP A 171 16.33 -0.52 -24.10
C ASP A 171 15.78 -1.76 -23.38
N GLU A 172 16.67 -2.67 -23.00
CA GLU A 172 16.34 -3.91 -22.26
C GLU A 172 15.68 -3.62 -20.89
N ASN A 173 15.88 -2.43 -20.33
CA ASN A 173 15.29 -1.99 -19.06
C ASN A 173 13.96 -1.25 -19.25
N GLY A 174 13.51 -1.08 -20.52
CA GLY A 174 12.28 -0.38 -20.87
C GLY A 174 12.40 1.14 -20.93
N ASN A 175 13.59 1.71 -20.81
CA ASN A 175 13.83 3.14 -20.95
C ASN A 175 13.90 3.54 -22.42
N THR A 176 13.48 4.76 -22.75
CA THR A 176 13.61 5.30 -24.08
C THR A 176 15.08 5.47 -24.47
N VAL A 177 15.44 4.94 -25.64
CA VAL A 177 16.82 5.09 -26.16
C VAL A 177 17.06 6.52 -26.58
N VAL A 178 18.11 7.14 -26.03
CA VAL A 178 18.56 8.51 -26.35
C VAL A 178 19.70 8.44 -27.32
N ASP A 179 19.43 8.77 -28.59
CA ASP A 179 20.42 8.92 -29.65
C ASP A 179 20.00 10.04 -30.58
N GLU A 180 20.50 11.23 -30.33
CA GLU A 180 20.17 12.44 -31.10
C GLU A 180 20.70 12.40 -32.54
N SER A 181 21.67 11.54 -32.82
CA SER A 181 22.24 11.36 -34.15
C SER A 181 21.40 10.45 -35.05
N HIS A 182 20.46 9.71 -34.47
CA HIS A 182 19.62 8.77 -35.21
C HIS A 182 18.67 9.50 -36.18
N PRO A 183 18.53 9.07 -37.43
CA PRO A 183 17.68 9.76 -38.44
C PRO A 183 16.21 9.86 -38.07
N ASP A 184 15.73 8.99 -37.20
CA ASP A 184 14.36 8.95 -36.73
C ASP A 184 14.18 9.57 -35.34
N TRP A 185 15.22 10.25 -34.82
CA TRP A 185 15.16 11.01 -33.58
C TRP A 185 14.07 12.07 -33.64
N TRP A 186 13.38 12.24 -32.54
CA TRP A 186 12.38 13.27 -32.39
C TRP A 186 12.33 13.77 -30.95
N GLN A 187 12.15 15.06 -30.80
CA GLN A 187 11.95 15.72 -29.52
C GLN A 187 10.84 16.75 -29.62
N ASP A 188 9.99 16.82 -28.60
CA ASP A 188 8.92 17.81 -28.53
C ASP A 188 9.50 19.18 -28.15
N LYS A 189 9.21 20.20 -28.99
CA LYS A 189 9.69 21.57 -28.77
C LYS A 189 9.09 22.24 -27.53
N LYS A 190 7.89 21.81 -27.10
CA LYS A 190 7.18 22.38 -25.95
C LYS A 190 7.46 21.59 -24.66
N ASN A 191 7.77 20.34 -24.80
CA ASN A 191 8.11 19.47 -23.68
C ASN A 191 9.35 18.62 -24.04
N PRO A 192 10.58 19.14 -23.75
CA PRO A 192 11.83 18.47 -24.13
C PRO A 192 12.02 17.08 -23.53
N ASP A 193 11.33 16.77 -22.43
CA ASP A 193 11.39 15.43 -21.80
C ASP A 193 10.70 14.36 -22.63
N ARG A 194 9.87 14.77 -23.61
CA ARG A 194 9.27 13.88 -24.60
C ARG A 194 10.17 13.77 -25.82
N HIS A 195 11.02 12.78 -25.83
CA HIS A 195 11.99 12.52 -26.89
C HIS A 195 12.29 11.04 -27.08
N GLY A 196 12.87 10.69 -28.23
CA GLY A 196 13.34 9.34 -28.52
C GLY A 196 13.37 9.03 -30.01
N ILE A 197 13.84 7.83 -30.35
CA ILE A 197 13.84 7.28 -31.71
C ILE A 197 12.44 6.74 -31.99
N ARG A 198 11.71 7.34 -32.93
CA ARG A 198 10.37 6.92 -33.29
C ARG A 198 10.37 5.59 -34.05
N ILE A 199 9.43 4.72 -33.72
CA ILE A 199 9.27 3.42 -34.38
C ILE A 199 8.47 3.61 -35.68
N PRO A 200 9.00 3.22 -36.88
CA PRO A 200 8.31 3.34 -38.13
C PRO A 200 7.12 2.35 -38.26
N VAL A 201 6.07 2.73 -38.92
CA VAL A 201 5.03 1.79 -39.38
C VAL A 201 5.51 1.17 -40.70
N LEU A 202 5.73 -0.15 -40.69
CA LEU A 202 6.18 -0.88 -41.88
C LEU A 202 5.00 -1.49 -42.63
N ASP A 203 5.16 -1.68 -43.93
CA ASP A 203 4.26 -2.46 -44.78
C ASP A 203 4.65 -3.96 -44.74
N GLU A 204 3.97 -4.78 -45.56
CA GLU A 204 4.22 -6.23 -45.63
C GLU A 204 5.64 -6.58 -46.13
N ASN A 205 6.30 -5.65 -46.84
CA ASN A 205 7.65 -5.82 -47.36
C ASN A 205 8.73 -5.21 -46.45
N GLY A 206 8.36 -4.72 -45.25
CA GLY A 206 9.29 -4.10 -44.32
C GLY A 206 9.69 -2.66 -44.67
N VAL A 207 9.01 -2.03 -45.62
CA VAL A 207 9.26 -0.63 -46.02
C VAL A 207 8.36 0.32 -45.21
N GLN A 208 8.94 1.46 -44.78
CA GLN A 208 8.19 2.44 -44.01
C GLN A 208 6.99 2.99 -44.81
N LYS A 209 5.79 2.83 -44.26
CA LYS A 209 4.56 3.37 -44.86
C LYS A 209 4.60 4.88 -44.93
N VAL A 210 4.07 5.37 -46.07
CA VAL A 210 3.95 6.79 -46.36
C VAL A 210 2.46 7.15 -46.47
N GLY A 211 2.06 8.18 -45.79
CA GLY A 211 0.69 8.70 -45.82
C GLY A 211 0.52 9.81 -46.85
N ALA A 212 -0.59 10.55 -46.74
CA ALA A 212 -0.88 11.70 -47.57
C ALA A 212 0.28 12.72 -47.53
N ARG A 213 0.55 13.35 -48.70
CA ARG A 213 1.65 14.33 -48.88
C ARG A 213 3.04 13.74 -48.63
N ASN A 214 3.25 12.46 -48.90
CA ASN A 214 4.52 11.76 -48.80
C ASN A 214 5.10 11.81 -47.36
N ARG A 215 4.24 11.84 -46.31
CA ARG A 215 4.67 11.88 -44.94
C ARG A 215 4.91 10.47 -44.42
N LYS A 216 6.09 10.20 -43.87
CA LYS A 216 6.43 8.96 -43.18
C LYS A 216 5.47 8.70 -42.02
N GLN A 217 5.01 7.45 -41.87
CA GLN A 217 4.13 7.05 -40.79
C GLN A 217 4.95 6.44 -39.62
N TRP A 218 4.56 6.82 -38.42
CA TRP A 218 5.20 6.40 -37.17
C TRP A 218 4.17 5.73 -36.27
N LYS A 219 4.61 4.72 -35.54
CA LYS A 219 3.76 4.09 -34.52
C LYS A 219 3.37 5.10 -33.46
N ARG A 220 2.18 4.94 -32.95
CA ARG A 220 1.68 5.72 -31.82
C ARG A 220 1.20 4.79 -30.74
N VAL A 221 1.38 5.22 -29.50
CA VAL A 221 0.94 4.55 -28.27
C VAL A 221 0.06 5.50 -27.47
N LEU A 222 -0.91 4.96 -26.76
CA LEU A 222 -1.67 5.71 -25.76
C LEU A 222 -0.86 5.72 -24.47
N THR A 223 -0.52 6.91 -23.99
CA THR A 223 0.19 7.11 -22.71
C THR A 223 -0.75 7.77 -21.72
N ASP A 224 -0.61 7.41 -20.46
CA ASP A 224 -1.37 8.02 -19.35
C ASP A 224 -1.01 9.52 -19.27
N ALA A 225 -2.02 10.39 -19.49
CA ALA A 225 -1.85 11.84 -19.48
C ALA A 225 -1.56 12.40 -18.09
N THR A 226 -1.99 11.70 -17.06
CA THR A 226 -1.98 12.16 -15.67
C THR A 226 -0.96 11.44 -14.80
N GLY A 227 -0.51 10.29 -15.22
CA GLY A 227 0.29 9.38 -14.40
C GLY A 227 -0.52 8.65 -13.32
N TRP A 228 -1.83 8.85 -13.25
CA TRP A 228 -2.65 8.30 -12.17
C TRP A 228 -2.82 6.79 -12.23
N ASN A 229 -2.64 6.18 -13.42
CA ASN A 229 -2.68 4.73 -13.61
C ASN A 229 -1.32 4.04 -13.37
N ASN A 230 -0.28 4.78 -13.00
CA ASN A 230 1.02 4.19 -12.70
C ASN A 230 0.91 3.25 -11.47
N PRO A 231 1.31 1.96 -11.59
CA PRO A 231 1.27 1.01 -10.48
C PRO A 231 2.03 1.45 -9.22
N LYS A 232 3.06 2.29 -9.37
CA LYS A 232 3.83 2.86 -8.25
C LYS A 232 2.98 3.74 -7.32
N ASN A 233 1.87 4.29 -7.83
CA ASN A 233 0.97 5.11 -7.02
C ASN A 233 0.33 4.33 -5.88
N CYS A 234 0.09 3.03 -6.03
CA CYS A 234 -0.46 2.22 -4.93
C CYS A 234 0.45 2.22 -3.70
N GLU A 235 1.75 2.13 -3.91
CA GLU A 235 2.73 2.19 -2.83
C GLU A 235 2.81 3.61 -2.25
N LEU A 236 2.83 4.63 -3.11
CA LEU A 236 2.85 6.04 -2.70
C LEU A 236 1.62 6.37 -1.84
N TRP A 237 0.41 6.06 -2.29
CA TRP A 237 -0.82 6.36 -1.55
C TRP A 237 -0.89 5.67 -0.19
N ARG A 238 -0.41 4.42 -0.09
CA ARG A 238 -0.32 3.68 1.18
C ARG A 238 0.73 4.29 2.11
N SER A 239 1.87 4.72 1.56
CA SER A 239 2.93 5.40 2.29
C SER A 239 2.45 6.73 2.86
N GLU A 240 1.78 7.55 2.04
CA GLU A 240 1.24 8.84 2.48
C GLU A 240 0.19 8.68 3.59
N TRP A 241 -0.69 7.69 3.48
CA TRP A 241 -1.64 7.39 4.57
C TRP A 241 -0.92 7.00 5.87
N ALA A 242 0.08 6.14 5.78
CA ALA A 242 0.88 5.76 6.94
C ALA A 242 1.62 6.97 7.56
N ASN A 243 2.14 7.88 6.75
CA ASN A 243 2.78 9.11 7.20
C ASN A 243 1.81 10.01 7.97
N VAL A 244 0.60 10.21 7.45
CA VAL A 244 -0.44 10.99 8.15
C VAL A 244 -0.82 10.31 9.47
N CYS A 245 -1.04 9.00 9.48
CA CYS A 245 -1.32 8.28 10.71
C CYS A 245 -0.20 8.44 11.74
N ASN A 246 1.05 8.25 11.33
CA ASN A 246 2.19 8.28 12.23
C ASN A 246 2.54 9.69 12.75
N ALA A 247 2.13 10.74 12.02
CA ALA A 247 2.25 12.10 12.50
C ALA A 247 1.34 12.42 13.69
N HIS A 248 0.24 11.67 13.84
CA HIS A 248 -0.82 11.91 14.84
C HIS A 248 -1.03 10.76 15.83
N LEU A 249 -0.30 9.67 15.69
CA LEU A 249 -0.33 8.53 16.61
C LEU A 249 0.90 8.55 17.53
N LYS A 250 0.74 7.94 18.71
CA LYS A 250 1.88 7.65 19.56
C LYS A 250 2.80 6.63 18.88
N VAL A 251 4.10 6.70 19.16
CA VAL A 251 5.13 5.86 18.51
C VAL A 251 4.81 4.36 18.62
N GLU A 252 4.26 3.91 19.75
CA GLU A 252 3.86 2.52 19.95
C GLU A 252 2.73 2.04 19.03
N ASN A 253 1.94 2.98 18.48
CA ASN A 253 0.81 2.71 17.58
C ASN A 253 1.12 3.05 16.12
N HIS A 254 2.38 3.36 15.80
CA HIS A 254 2.76 3.66 14.42
C HIS A 254 2.50 2.47 13.50
N ILE A 255 2.03 2.76 12.30
CA ILE A 255 1.75 1.79 11.25
C ILE A 255 2.83 1.79 10.17
N ASP A 256 3.06 0.64 9.58
CA ASP A 256 3.96 0.48 8.43
C ASP A 256 3.18 -0.09 7.25
N HIS A 257 3.13 0.66 6.15
CA HIS A 257 2.39 0.29 4.93
C HIS A 257 3.01 -0.88 4.16
N ARG A 258 4.27 -1.23 4.46
CA ARG A 258 5.01 -2.28 3.76
C ARG A 258 4.48 -3.67 4.15
N SER A 259 4.67 -4.66 3.29
CA SER A 259 4.37 -6.04 3.63
C SER A 259 5.23 -6.52 4.81
N TYR A 260 4.77 -7.48 5.59
CA TYR A 260 5.52 -8.05 6.72
C TYR A 260 6.92 -8.51 6.32
N ALA A 261 7.07 -9.11 5.13
CA ALA A 261 8.38 -9.50 4.61
C ALA A 261 9.31 -8.28 4.43
N ARG A 262 8.81 -7.17 3.88
CA ARG A 262 9.58 -5.92 3.72
C ARG A 262 9.87 -5.23 5.06
N GLN A 263 9.04 -5.45 6.07
CA GLN A 263 9.27 -5.00 7.44
C GLN A 263 10.28 -5.88 8.19
N GLY A 264 10.70 -7.01 7.61
CA GLY A 264 11.55 -8.01 8.27
C GLY A 264 10.84 -8.81 9.36
N LYS A 265 9.50 -8.78 9.39
CA LYS A 265 8.70 -9.60 10.29
C LYS A 265 8.67 -11.05 9.80
N LEU A 266 8.73 -11.99 10.72
CA LEU A 266 8.61 -13.43 10.44
C LEU A 266 7.14 -13.90 10.41
N GLU A 267 6.24 -13.07 10.85
CA GLU A 267 4.81 -13.37 10.92
C GLU A 267 4.21 -13.52 9.53
N ILE A 268 3.36 -14.52 9.36
CA ILE A 268 2.62 -14.76 8.14
C ILE A 268 1.35 -13.90 8.19
N PRO A 269 1.07 -13.08 7.17
CA PRO A 269 -0.14 -12.28 7.14
C PRO A 269 -1.39 -13.16 6.99
N THR A 270 -2.47 -12.78 7.69
CA THR A 270 -3.77 -13.44 7.53
C THR A 270 -4.45 -13.03 6.22
N ILE A 271 -5.34 -13.90 5.72
CA ILE A 271 -6.15 -13.64 4.53
C ILE A 271 -7.41 -12.88 4.93
N HIS A 272 -7.86 -11.95 4.09
CA HIS A 272 -9.13 -11.27 4.31
C HIS A 272 -10.31 -12.26 4.17
N GLU A 273 -11.04 -12.48 5.26
CA GLU A 273 -12.16 -13.43 5.30
C GLU A 273 -13.39 -12.92 4.51
N GLY A 274 -13.74 -11.66 4.71
CA GLY A 274 -14.96 -11.06 4.17
C GLY A 274 -16.23 -11.52 4.93
N ALA A 275 -17.36 -10.85 4.63
CA ALA A 275 -18.62 -11.12 5.30
C ALA A 275 -19.19 -12.52 4.97
N ASP A 276 -19.00 -12.98 3.74
CA ASP A 276 -19.56 -14.27 3.29
C ASP A 276 -18.81 -15.45 3.91
N ALA A 277 -17.49 -15.37 4.02
CA ALA A 277 -16.69 -16.40 4.69
C ALA A 277 -17.06 -16.54 6.17
N ARG A 278 -17.29 -15.43 6.86
CA ARG A 278 -17.74 -15.44 8.27
C ARG A 278 -19.13 -16.03 8.42
N LYS A 279 -20.07 -15.71 7.53
CA LYS A 279 -21.42 -16.29 7.53
C LYS A 279 -21.41 -17.80 7.26
N ILE A 280 -20.52 -18.26 6.36
CA ILE A 280 -20.36 -19.71 6.10
C ILE A 280 -19.83 -20.39 7.36
N ASP A 281 -18.81 -19.80 7.99
CA ASP A 281 -18.24 -20.35 9.21
C ASP A 281 -19.24 -20.36 10.38
N GLU A 282 -20.01 -19.29 10.56
CA GLU A 282 -21.09 -19.21 11.55
C GLU A 282 -22.13 -20.32 11.35
N LYS A 283 -22.55 -20.56 10.10
CA LYS A 283 -23.47 -21.66 9.78
C LYS A 283 -22.87 -23.06 10.06
N PHE A 284 -21.57 -23.21 9.80
CA PHE A 284 -20.85 -24.44 10.14
C PHE A 284 -20.78 -24.66 11.65
N GLN A 285 -20.41 -23.64 12.42
CA GLN A 285 -20.39 -23.70 13.88
C GLN A 285 -21.77 -24.03 14.48
N ASN A 286 -22.84 -23.59 13.82
CA ASN A 286 -24.22 -23.86 14.21
C ASN A 286 -24.77 -25.21 13.65
N GLY A 287 -23.92 -26.00 13.00
CA GLY A 287 -24.33 -27.31 12.43
C GLY A 287 -25.26 -27.24 11.21
N GLN A 288 -25.36 -26.08 10.57
CA GLN A 288 -26.24 -25.82 9.43
C GLN A 288 -25.59 -26.16 8.07
N THR A 289 -24.27 -26.33 8.03
CA THR A 289 -23.51 -26.74 6.84
C THR A 289 -22.47 -27.79 7.21
N SER A 290 -22.06 -28.59 6.24
CA SER A 290 -21.10 -29.69 6.43
C SER A 290 -19.62 -29.21 6.33
N SER A 291 -19.35 -27.98 5.87
CA SER A 291 -18.01 -27.48 5.66
C SER A 291 -17.87 -26.08 6.19
N ALA A 292 -16.74 -25.81 6.85
CA ALA A 292 -16.32 -24.48 7.25
C ALA A 292 -15.82 -23.64 6.06
N SER A 293 -15.62 -22.35 6.27
CA SER A 293 -14.98 -21.49 5.27
C SER A 293 -13.48 -21.77 5.22
N TRP A 294 -12.95 -22.15 4.06
CA TRP A 294 -11.52 -22.37 3.86
C TRP A 294 -10.65 -21.18 4.28
N LYS A 295 -11.15 -19.94 4.12
CA LYS A 295 -10.43 -18.72 4.55
C LYS A 295 -10.30 -18.63 6.06
N VAL A 296 -11.34 -19.03 6.78
CA VAL A 296 -11.33 -19.02 8.26
C VAL A 296 -10.40 -20.12 8.77
N GLU A 297 -10.47 -21.32 8.17
CA GLU A 297 -9.57 -22.44 8.51
C GLU A 297 -8.11 -22.06 8.25
N GLU A 298 -7.79 -21.48 7.09
CA GLU A 298 -6.45 -21.03 6.76
C GLU A 298 -5.94 -19.99 7.77
N ASN A 299 -6.77 -19.01 8.13
CA ASN A 299 -6.42 -18.04 9.15
C ASN A 299 -6.19 -18.66 10.53
N GLN A 300 -6.90 -19.71 10.88
CA GLN A 300 -6.63 -20.44 12.13
C GLN A 300 -5.27 -21.14 12.09
N ILE A 301 -4.90 -21.73 10.95
CA ILE A 301 -3.58 -22.34 10.74
C ILE A 301 -2.50 -21.27 10.84
N ILE A 302 -2.64 -20.14 10.15
CA ILE A 302 -1.70 -19.00 10.19
C ILE A 302 -1.53 -18.49 11.61
N LYS A 303 -2.61 -18.32 12.37
CA LYS A 303 -2.55 -17.87 13.77
C LYS A 303 -1.75 -18.84 14.66
N ARG A 304 -1.94 -20.17 14.47
CA ARG A 304 -1.17 -21.21 15.19
C ARG A 304 0.31 -21.16 14.82
N GLN A 305 0.63 -21.01 13.53
CA GLN A 305 2.01 -20.89 13.04
C GLN A 305 2.69 -19.63 13.60
N ASN A 306 2.02 -18.48 13.58
CA ASN A 306 2.55 -17.23 14.15
C ASN A 306 2.78 -17.34 15.66
N ALA A 307 1.89 -18.01 16.39
CA ALA A 307 2.08 -18.28 17.83
C ALA A 307 3.32 -19.16 18.10
N LEU A 308 3.59 -20.14 17.23
CA LEU A 308 4.79 -20.96 17.31
C LEU A 308 6.06 -20.16 17.00
N LEU A 309 6.04 -19.35 15.92
CA LEU A 309 7.12 -18.45 15.53
C LEU A 309 7.47 -17.50 16.68
N ASN A 310 6.48 -16.91 17.33
CA ASN A 310 6.68 -16.01 18.46
C ASN A 310 7.35 -16.74 19.65
N LYS A 311 6.90 -17.95 19.99
CA LYS A 311 7.57 -18.76 21.02
C LYS A 311 9.03 -19.07 20.69
N ILE A 312 9.33 -19.38 19.44
CA ILE A 312 10.70 -19.61 18.95
C ILE A 312 11.52 -18.32 19.10
N GLN A 313 11.00 -17.17 18.69
CA GLN A 313 11.69 -15.88 18.81
C GLN A 313 12.02 -15.53 20.26
N ILE A 314 11.07 -15.71 21.18
CA ILE A 314 11.27 -15.47 22.62
C ILE A 314 12.35 -16.40 23.17
N SER A 315 12.32 -17.68 22.82
CA SER A 315 13.33 -18.66 23.24
C SER A 315 14.72 -18.30 22.71
N PHE A 316 14.80 -17.86 21.46
CA PHE A 316 16.03 -17.38 20.84
C PHE A 316 16.58 -16.13 21.53
N GLY A 317 15.70 -15.16 21.84
CA GLY A 317 16.09 -13.96 22.59
C GLY A 317 16.71 -14.29 23.94
N LYS A 318 16.13 -15.26 24.66
CA LYS A 318 16.68 -15.74 25.95
C LYS A 318 18.07 -16.39 25.80
N VAL A 319 18.25 -17.23 24.78
CA VAL A 319 19.54 -17.89 24.50
C VAL A 319 20.60 -16.87 24.07
N SER A 320 20.25 -15.94 23.20
CA SER A 320 21.14 -14.87 22.75
C SER A 320 21.56 -13.97 23.92
N GLY A 321 20.61 -13.58 24.77
CA GLY A 321 20.90 -12.78 25.96
C GLY A 321 21.84 -13.51 26.95
N ALA A 322 21.62 -14.81 27.16
CA ALA A 322 22.52 -15.62 28.00
C ALA A 322 23.93 -15.72 27.43
N LEU A 323 24.06 -15.89 26.10
CA LEU A 323 25.36 -15.91 25.41
C LEU A 323 26.10 -14.56 25.54
N THR A 324 25.38 -13.44 25.41
CA THR A 324 25.96 -12.11 25.57
C THR A 324 26.50 -11.91 27.00
N GLN A 325 25.72 -12.27 28.03
CA GLN A 325 26.14 -12.19 29.41
C GLN A 325 27.34 -13.10 29.69
N TRP A 326 27.39 -14.27 29.07
CA TRP A 326 28.54 -15.20 29.20
C TRP A 326 29.79 -14.60 28.58
N LYS A 327 29.67 -13.98 27.43
CA LYS A 327 30.77 -13.28 26.74
C LYS A 327 31.31 -12.13 27.59
N GLU A 328 30.45 -11.31 28.16
CA GLU A 328 30.83 -10.21 29.03
C GLU A 328 31.59 -10.72 30.29
N ARG A 329 31.12 -11.81 30.89
CA ARG A 329 31.82 -12.45 32.03
C ARG A 329 33.20 -12.98 31.66
N LEU A 330 33.36 -13.59 30.48
CA LEU A 330 34.63 -14.05 29.96
C LEU A 330 35.60 -12.89 29.71
N ASP A 331 35.10 -11.80 29.13
CA ASP A 331 35.91 -10.60 28.90
C ASP A 331 36.32 -9.91 30.21
N ASP A 332 35.48 -9.93 31.25
CA ASP A 332 35.83 -9.45 32.61
C ASP A 332 36.88 -10.32 33.29
N ILE A 333 36.81 -11.63 33.13
CA ILE A 333 37.84 -12.55 33.64
C ILE A 333 39.20 -12.32 32.93
N ARG A 334 39.18 -12.06 31.62
CA ARG A 334 40.38 -11.75 30.82
C ARG A 334 40.98 -10.39 31.15
N ARG A 335 40.20 -9.43 31.61
CA ARG A 335 40.66 -8.07 31.99
C ARG A 335 41.20 -7.95 33.37
N LYS A 336 40.98 -8.94 34.30
CA LYS A 336 41.58 -8.94 35.60
C LYS A 336 43.01 -9.47 35.51
N PRO A 337 44.08 -8.63 35.62
CA PRO A 337 45.45 -9.13 35.68
C PRO A 337 45.56 -9.92 36.99
N GLY A 338 46.07 -11.13 36.92
CA GLY A 338 46.35 -11.94 38.11
C GLY A 338 47.32 -11.21 39.03
N SER A 339 46.83 -10.77 40.17
CA SER A 339 47.67 -10.43 41.29
C SER A 339 48.19 -11.73 41.92
N HIS A 340 49.25 -12.29 41.36
CA HIS A 340 50.09 -13.22 42.14
C HIS A 340 51.14 -12.40 42.84
N SER A 341 50.92 -12.10 44.12
CA SER A 341 51.94 -11.81 45.08
C SER A 341 52.73 -13.10 45.35
N HIS A 342 53.98 -13.09 44.94
CA HIS A 342 54.98 -14.04 45.40
C HIS A 342 55.26 -13.71 46.85
N ASP A 343 54.88 -14.59 47.77
CA ASP A 343 55.59 -14.80 49.05
C ASP A 343 56.05 -16.23 49.04
N GLY A 344 57.39 -16.37 49.14
CA GLY A 344 58.06 -17.63 49.22
C GLY A 344 57.90 -18.27 50.59
N ASP A 345 57.80 -19.56 50.63
CA ASP A 345 58.63 -20.35 51.55
C ASP A 345 58.75 -21.80 51.05
N ASN A 346 59.94 -22.31 51.30
CA ASN A 346 60.40 -23.67 51.11
C ASN A 346 59.50 -24.72 51.73
N ASP A 347 59.28 -25.87 51.11
CA ASP A 347 59.82 -27.13 51.55
C ASP A 347 59.61 -28.29 50.59
N LYS A 348 60.47 -29.28 50.76
CA LYS A 348 60.89 -30.41 49.94
C LYS A 348 59.87 -31.51 49.75
N SER A 349 60.17 -32.26 48.62
CA SER A 349 59.96 -33.69 48.41
C SER A 349 58.50 -34.13 48.10
N ASP A 350 58.24 -34.85 47.07
CA ASP A 350 58.66 -36.22 46.74
C ASP A 350 58.24 -36.60 45.26
N ARG A 351 58.94 -37.59 44.76
CA ARG A 351 58.95 -38.18 43.43
C ARG A 351 57.64 -38.85 43.01
N GLY A 352 57.45 -38.84 41.69
CA GLY A 352 56.61 -39.84 41.00
C GLY A 352 56.33 -39.50 39.54
N THR A 353 57.23 -39.87 38.68
CA THR A 353 57.15 -40.61 37.35
C THR A 353 55.71 -40.66 36.77
N ALA A 354 55.45 -40.53 35.51
CA ALA A 354 56.12 -40.78 34.24
C ALA A 354 55.29 -40.29 33.07
N GLU A 355 55.94 -40.00 32.01
CA GLU A 355 55.84 -40.27 30.61
C GLU A 355 54.85 -39.44 29.80
N SER A 356 55.35 -38.48 29.05
CA SER A 356 56.01 -38.54 27.73
C SER A 356 55.09 -39.06 26.61
N TYR A 357 54.71 -38.16 25.76
CA TYR A 357 54.88 -38.37 24.32
C TYR A 357 55.05 -37.02 23.60
N CYS A 358 56.19 -37.00 22.94
CA CYS A 358 56.77 -35.91 22.17
C CYS A 358 56.21 -35.83 20.74
N ARG A 359 56.40 -34.63 20.24
CA ARG A 359 57.01 -34.28 18.90
C ARG A 359 56.05 -34.34 17.72
N ASP A 360 56.05 -33.44 16.81
CA ASP A 360 57.03 -32.50 16.25
C ASP A 360 56.23 -31.30 15.68
N GLY A 361 56.58 -30.14 15.71
CA GLY A 361 57.67 -29.36 15.26
C GLY A 361 57.52 -28.89 13.81
N THR A 362 57.10 -27.66 13.59
CA THR A 362 57.74 -26.72 12.63
C THR A 362 57.07 -25.33 12.82
N GLY A 363 57.89 -24.36 13.13
CA GLY A 363 57.52 -22.99 13.27
C GLY A 363 57.46 -22.28 11.91
N ILE A 364 56.55 -21.33 11.81
CA ILE A 364 56.74 -20.13 11.00
C ILE A 364 56.05 -18.98 11.73
N ALA A 365 56.82 -17.94 11.99
CA ALA A 365 56.35 -16.65 12.52
C ALA A 365 55.45 -15.96 11.51
N GLY A 366 54.32 -15.45 11.97
CA GLY A 366 53.41 -14.62 11.18
C GLY A 366 52.49 -13.84 12.11
N THR A 367 52.71 -12.57 12.13
CA THR A 367 51.97 -11.50 12.83
C THR A 367 50.48 -11.69 12.86
N GLY A 368 49.92 -11.72 14.05
CA GLY A 368 48.53 -12.01 14.27
C GLY A 368 47.57 -10.87 14.02
N SER A 369 46.45 -11.23 13.48
CA SER A 369 45.17 -10.55 13.69
C SER A 369 44.21 -11.65 14.11
N THR A 370 43.92 -11.72 15.39
CA THR A 370 42.85 -12.58 15.90
C THR A 370 41.50 -11.91 15.60
N ALA A 371 40.96 -12.14 14.41
CA ALA A 371 39.55 -11.95 14.13
C ALA A 371 38.77 -13.07 14.88
N PRO A 372 37.69 -12.77 15.58
CA PRO A 372 36.99 -13.75 16.40
C PRO A 372 36.30 -14.80 15.52
N VAL A 373 36.49 -16.07 15.88
CA VAL A 373 35.86 -17.26 15.29
C VAL A 373 34.32 -17.24 15.26
N PHE A 374 33.70 -16.17 15.77
CA PHE A 374 32.23 -15.98 15.83
C PHE A 374 31.58 -15.40 14.58
N SER A 375 32.33 -14.87 13.62
CA SER A 375 31.74 -14.33 12.37
C SER A 375 31.11 -15.42 11.49
N GLY A 376 31.62 -16.65 11.58
CA GLY A 376 31.09 -17.81 10.85
C GLY A 376 29.73 -18.28 11.40
N ALA A 377 29.59 -18.32 12.71
CA ALA A 377 28.35 -18.76 13.36
C ALA A 377 27.19 -17.76 13.15
N GLU A 378 27.48 -16.47 13.14
CA GLU A 378 26.49 -15.44 12.83
C GLU A 378 26.05 -15.44 11.35
N GLN A 379 26.98 -15.71 10.44
CA GLN A 379 26.68 -15.86 9.01
C GLN A 379 25.89 -17.15 8.72
N GLU A 380 26.28 -18.27 9.33
CA GLU A 380 25.54 -19.54 9.24
C GLU A 380 24.14 -19.39 9.84
N PHE A 381 24.00 -18.66 10.93
CA PHE A 381 22.72 -18.36 11.55
C PHE A 381 21.83 -17.50 10.67
N LYS A 382 22.38 -16.45 10.00
CA LYS A 382 21.65 -15.65 9.00
C LYS A 382 21.22 -16.51 7.83
N LYS A 383 22.07 -17.43 7.35
CA LYS A 383 21.74 -18.37 6.28
C LYS A 383 20.65 -19.35 6.68
N LEU A 384 20.73 -19.91 7.90
CA LEU A 384 19.71 -20.82 8.42
C LEU A 384 18.36 -20.10 8.58
N LYS A 385 18.38 -18.87 9.09
CA LYS A 385 17.19 -18.00 9.21
C LYS A 385 16.57 -17.72 7.82
N GLN A 386 17.37 -17.40 6.81
CA GLN A 386 16.91 -17.23 5.44
C GLN A 386 16.35 -18.51 4.82
N ARG A 387 16.96 -19.68 5.07
CA ARG A 387 16.47 -20.98 4.57
C ARG A 387 15.15 -21.39 5.21
N ILE A 388 14.95 -21.13 6.50
CA ILE A 388 13.69 -21.38 7.20
C ILE A 388 12.59 -20.44 6.65
N ILE A 389 12.91 -19.16 6.43
CA ILE A 389 11.99 -18.17 5.83
C ILE A 389 11.61 -18.60 4.41
N LEU A 390 12.57 -19.01 3.57
CA LEU A 390 12.31 -19.45 2.20
C LEU A 390 11.49 -20.74 2.15
N SER A 391 11.70 -21.69 3.06
CA SER A 391 10.91 -22.92 3.10
C SER A 391 9.46 -22.68 3.56
N LEU A 392 9.23 -21.68 4.44
CA LEU A 392 7.89 -21.27 4.87
C LEU A 392 7.17 -20.42 3.80
N ILE A 393 7.90 -19.64 2.99
CA ILE A 393 7.33 -18.86 1.88
C ILE A 393 6.88 -19.76 0.72
N HIS A 394 7.58 -20.87 0.46
CA HIS A 394 7.15 -21.84 -0.57
C HIS A 394 5.86 -22.59 -0.26
N ILE A 395 5.39 -22.55 0.99
CA ILE A 395 4.11 -23.18 1.40
C ILE A 395 2.93 -22.23 1.25
N SER A 396 3.19 -20.93 1.11
CA SER A 396 2.15 -19.91 0.98
C SER A 396 2.51 -18.87 -0.08
N GLU A 397 2.34 -19.19 -1.37
CA GLU A 397 2.22 -18.13 -2.37
C GLU A 397 0.95 -17.34 -2.09
N PRO A 398 1.06 -16.05 -1.72
CA PRO A 398 -0.14 -15.26 -1.51
C PRO A 398 -0.74 -14.93 -2.86
N THR A 399 -1.96 -15.33 -2.98
CA THR A 399 -2.95 -14.84 -3.93
C THR A 399 -2.66 -13.43 -4.40
N ARG A 400 -2.55 -13.29 -5.71
CA ARG A 400 -2.54 -12.02 -6.45
C ARG A 400 -3.52 -11.04 -5.84
N LEU A 401 -3.03 -9.87 -5.42
CA LEU A 401 -3.85 -8.68 -5.22
C LEU A 401 -4.61 -8.42 -6.53
N ARG A 402 -5.87 -8.80 -6.57
CA ARG A 402 -6.78 -8.31 -7.61
C ARG A 402 -7.07 -6.86 -7.28
N CYS A 403 -6.43 -5.94 -8.01
CA CYS A 403 -7.03 -4.65 -8.25
C CYS A 403 -8.33 -4.92 -9.00
N ILE A 404 -9.45 -4.72 -8.34
CA ILE A 404 -10.76 -4.77 -8.98
C ILE A 404 -10.82 -3.49 -9.83
N SER A 405 -10.70 -3.68 -11.15
CA SER A 405 -10.94 -2.67 -12.19
C SER A 405 -12.41 -2.28 -12.20
#